data_de67a2614ba586169ca44c4d6873f0ca
#
_entry.id   de67a2614ba586169ca44c4d6873f0ca
#
_cell.length_a   1.000
_cell.length_b   1.000
_cell.length_c   1.000
_cell.angle_alpha   90.00
_cell.angle_beta   90.00
_cell.angle_gamma   90.00
#
_symmetry.space_group_name_H-M   'P 1'
#
loop_
_entity.id
_entity.type
_entity.pdbx_description
1 polymer ?
#
loop_
_entity_poly.entity_id
_entity_poly.type
_entity_poly.pdbx_seq_one_letter_code
_entity_poly.pdbx_strand_id
1 'polypeptide(L)'
;DVERSRGLGDVYKRQTMNRENKRKTFEKGYYKTHACKDTFTCKVCGRLCTPQNAGSDHRNHCPNCLSSLHVDIEPGDRASDCGGIMEPVAVWVRRGGEWAIIHRCKRCGTLSSNRVAADDNPMKLMSIAMKPLCEPPFPLDRIEEMTALMGGDGRLR
;
A
#
# COMPACT_ATOMS: atom_id res chain seq x y z
N ASP A 1 -7.34 -4.61 30.24
CA ASP A 1 -6.52 -5.78 30.10
C ASP A 1 -5.12 -5.44 29.62
N VAL A 2 -4.23 -5.25 30.58
CA VAL A 2 -2.87 -4.78 30.33
C VAL A 2 -1.99 -5.86 29.70
N GLU A 3 -2.15 -7.12 30.05
CA GLU A 3 -1.33 -8.22 29.53
C GLU A 3 -1.71 -8.58 28.10
N ARG A 4 -2.97 -8.57 27.80
CA ARG A 4 -3.48 -8.78 26.45
C ARG A 4 -3.04 -7.66 25.51
N SER A 5 -3.06 -6.43 26.03
CA SER A 5 -2.51 -5.27 25.33
C SER A 5 -1.00 -5.38 25.12
N ARG A 6 -0.26 -5.99 26.05
CA ARG A 6 1.18 -6.20 25.87
C ARG A 6 1.51 -7.17 24.75
N GLY A 7 0.83 -8.32 24.65
CA GLY A 7 1.07 -9.28 23.60
C GLY A 7 0.78 -8.71 22.21
N LEU A 8 -0.37 -8.09 22.04
CA LEU A 8 -0.74 -7.39 20.80
C LEU A 8 0.08 -6.12 20.60
N GLY A 9 0.32 -5.38 21.66
CA GLY A 9 1.11 -4.15 21.62
C GLY A 9 2.57 -4.40 21.24
N ASP A 10 3.17 -5.49 21.71
CA ASP A 10 4.54 -5.84 21.37
C ASP A 10 4.68 -6.23 19.89
N VAL A 11 3.73 -6.96 19.35
CA VAL A 11 3.68 -7.28 17.91
C VAL A 11 3.51 -6.00 17.08
N TYR A 12 2.59 -5.12 17.45
CA TYR A 12 2.39 -3.84 16.78
C TYR A 12 3.59 -2.91 16.93
N LYS A 13 4.20 -2.85 18.11
CA LYS A 13 5.40 -2.06 18.35
C LYS A 13 6.57 -2.53 17.50
N ARG A 14 6.78 -3.84 17.36
CA ARG A 14 7.83 -4.38 16.49
C ARG A 14 7.62 -3.98 15.03
N GLN A 15 6.39 -4.05 14.55
CA GLN A 15 6.06 -3.65 13.19
C GLN A 15 6.29 -2.15 12.96
N THR A 16 5.83 -1.34 13.89
CA THR A 16 6.01 0.10 13.86
C THR A 16 7.49 0.47 13.99
N MET A 17 8.20 -0.19 14.91
CA MET A 17 9.63 0.04 15.12
C MET A 17 10.47 -0.31 13.90
N ASN A 18 10.18 -1.38 13.19
CA ASN A 18 10.91 -1.72 11.97
C ASN A 18 10.80 -0.63 10.92
N ARG A 19 9.63 -0.06 10.73
CA ARG A 19 9.44 1.03 9.76
C ARG A 19 10.01 2.36 10.26
N GLU A 20 9.89 2.63 11.54
CA GLU A 20 10.50 3.82 12.16
C GLU A 20 12.02 3.74 12.19
N ASN A 21 12.57 2.57 12.48
CA ASN A 21 14.01 2.37 12.45
C ASN A 21 14.56 2.54 11.04
N LYS A 22 13.84 2.12 10.01
CA LYS A 22 14.21 2.40 8.63
C LYS A 22 14.23 3.89 8.31
N ARG A 23 13.25 4.65 8.80
CA ARG A 23 13.25 6.11 8.67
C ARG A 23 14.44 6.77 9.36
N LYS A 24 14.82 6.24 10.54
CA LYS A 24 15.91 6.78 11.34
C LYS A 24 17.29 6.36 10.82
N THR A 25 17.38 5.18 10.22
CA THR A 25 18.64 4.60 9.78
C THR A 25 19.05 5.10 8.40
N PHE A 26 18.08 5.37 7.54
CA PHE A 26 18.33 5.77 6.16
C PHE A 26 17.83 7.18 5.88
N GLU A 27 18.57 7.92 5.07
CA GLU A 27 18.14 9.23 4.60
C GLU A 27 16.85 9.16 3.79
N LYS A 28 16.10 10.26 3.80
CA LYS A 28 14.92 10.39 2.95
C LYS A 28 15.30 10.12 1.50
N GLY A 29 14.53 9.28 0.83
CA GLY A 29 14.79 8.89 -0.55
C GLY A 29 15.74 7.71 -0.72
N TYR A 30 16.27 7.12 0.36
CA TYR A 30 17.15 5.96 0.28
C TYR A 30 16.56 4.84 -0.58
N TYR A 31 15.30 4.50 -0.38
CA TYR A 31 14.62 3.43 -1.13
C TYR A 31 14.22 3.80 -2.57
N LYS A 32 14.47 5.02 -3.01
CA LYS A 32 14.33 5.37 -4.45
C LYS A 32 15.40 4.68 -5.29
N THR A 33 16.58 4.49 -4.71
CA THR A 33 17.75 3.91 -5.38
C THR A 33 18.18 2.56 -4.83
N HIS A 34 17.63 2.15 -3.69
CA HIS A 34 17.97 0.91 -3.01
C HIS A 34 16.74 0.01 -2.85
N ALA A 35 16.94 -1.28 -3.01
CA ALA A 35 15.88 -2.27 -2.82
C ALA A 35 15.40 -2.31 -1.36
N CYS A 36 14.08 -2.38 -1.17
CA CYS A 36 13.48 -2.59 0.15
C CYS A 36 13.26 -4.09 0.37
N LYS A 37 14.25 -4.77 0.94
CA LYS A 37 14.24 -6.22 1.17
C LYS A 37 13.86 -6.62 2.59
N ASP A 38 13.16 -5.76 3.29
CA ASP A 38 12.79 -6.02 4.67
C ASP A 38 11.46 -6.74 4.80
N THR A 39 11.43 -7.62 5.79
CA THR A 39 10.21 -8.29 6.22
C THR A 39 9.40 -7.40 7.14
N PHE A 40 8.09 -7.39 6.98
CA PHE A 40 7.19 -6.67 7.87
C PHE A 40 5.92 -7.49 8.14
N THR A 41 5.23 -7.18 9.22
CA THR A 41 3.93 -7.76 9.52
C THR A 41 2.82 -6.79 9.15
N CYS A 42 1.82 -7.27 8.41
CA CYS A 42 0.68 -6.45 8.02
C CYS A 42 -0.12 -6.00 9.23
N LYS A 43 -0.39 -4.71 9.33
CA LYS A 43 -1.21 -4.15 10.43
C LYS A 43 -2.69 -4.46 10.31
N VAL A 44 -3.16 -4.93 9.15
CA VAL A 44 -4.57 -5.21 8.91
C VAL A 44 -4.89 -6.67 9.14
N CYS A 45 -4.16 -7.60 8.50
CA CYS A 45 -4.44 -9.03 8.59
C CYS A 45 -3.45 -9.82 9.44
N GLY A 46 -2.37 -9.21 9.92
CA GLY A 46 -1.37 -9.84 10.76
C GLY A 46 -0.39 -10.76 10.03
N ARG A 47 -0.48 -10.90 8.71
CA ARG A 47 0.41 -11.76 7.94
C ARG A 47 1.83 -11.21 7.89
N LEU A 48 2.80 -12.10 8.04
CA LEU A 48 4.21 -11.79 7.80
C LEU A 48 4.45 -11.65 6.29
N CYS A 49 4.94 -10.48 5.89
CA CYS A 49 5.22 -10.15 4.50
C CYS A 49 6.72 -10.16 4.27
N THR A 50 7.19 -11.07 3.42
CA THR A 50 8.60 -11.22 3.08
C THR A 50 8.89 -10.61 1.72
N PRO A 51 10.15 -10.21 1.45
CA PRO A 51 10.50 -9.64 0.14
C PRO A 51 10.51 -10.66 -0.99
N GLN A 52 10.59 -11.95 -0.67
CA GLN A 52 10.61 -13.02 -1.66
C GLN A 52 9.26 -13.12 -2.38
N ASN A 53 9.30 -13.54 -3.64
CA ASN A 53 8.13 -13.80 -4.50
C ASN A 53 7.29 -12.57 -4.88
N ALA A 54 7.73 -11.36 -4.53
CA ALA A 54 7.02 -10.13 -4.93
C ALA A 54 7.14 -9.83 -6.43
N GLY A 55 8.17 -10.35 -7.09
CA GLY A 55 8.46 -10.05 -8.49
C GLY A 55 9.06 -8.66 -8.70
N SER A 56 9.43 -7.97 -7.63
CA SER A 56 10.08 -6.66 -7.66
C SER A 56 10.99 -6.48 -6.44
N ASP A 57 11.86 -5.49 -6.51
CA ASP A 57 12.76 -5.15 -5.41
C ASP A 57 12.09 -4.40 -4.25
N HIS A 58 10.84 -4.01 -4.42
CA HIS A 58 10.11 -3.21 -3.44
C HIS A 58 8.73 -3.80 -3.16
N ARG A 59 8.60 -4.46 -2.01
CA ARG A 59 7.29 -4.83 -1.51
C ARG A 59 6.71 -3.65 -0.73
N ASN A 60 5.61 -3.11 -1.19
CA ASN A 60 4.96 -1.94 -0.61
C ASN A 60 3.59 -2.22 0.02
N HIS A 61 3.07 -3.44 -0.13
CA HIS A 61 1.78 -3.84 0.44
C HIS A 61 1.79 -5.33 0.83
N CYS A 62 0.81 -5.71 1.64
CA CYS A 62 0.60 -7.10 2.05
C CYS A 62 0.06 -7.92 0.87
N PRO A 63 0.66 -9.07 0.55
CA PRO A 63 0.16 -9.91 -0.54
C PRO A 63 -1.18 -10.58 -0.25
N ASN A 64 -1.59 -10.66 1.02
CA ASN A 64 -2.83 -11.31 1.42
C ASN A 64 -4.04 -10.37 1.33
N CYS A 65 -4.01 -9.25 2.04
CA CYS A 65 -5.14 -8.30 2.09
C CYS A 65 -4.93 -7.07 1.19
N LEU A 66 -3.77 -6.94 0.58
CA LEU A 66 -3.36 -5.85 -0.32
C LEU A 66 -3.31 -4.46 0.34
N SER A 67 -3.41 -4.39 1.66
CA SER A 67 -3.29 -3.14 2.41
C SER A 67 -1.83 -2.69 2.53
N SER A 68 -1.63 -1.38 2.64
CA SER A 68 -0.31 -0.77 2.77
C SER A 68 -0.29 0.24 3.91
N LEU A 69 0.82 0.96 4.07
CA LEU A 69 0.94 2.08 5.00
C LEU A 69 1.39 3.33 4.27
N HIS A 70 0.83 4.45 4.69
CA HIS A 70 1.18 5.76 4.14
C HIS A 70 2.48 6.26 4.77
N VAL A 71 3.61 5.75 4.28
CA VAL A 71 4.96 6.12 4.74
C VAL A 71 5.74 6.93 3.71
N ASP A 72 5.27 6.97 2.47
CA ASP A 72 5.91 7.67 1.37
C ASP A 72 5.06 8.85 0.88
N ILE A 73 5.70 9.94 0.51
CA ILE A 73 5.09 11.02 -0.29
C ILE A 73 5.26 10.66 -1.77
N GLU A 74 6.48 10.38 -2.18
CA GLU A 74 6.80 9.79 -3.47
C GLU A 74 7.32 8.36 -3.28
N PRO A 75 7.24 7.48 -4.28
CA PRO A 75 7.64 6.09 -4.12
C PRO A 75 9.04 5.92 -3.52
N GLY A 76 9.11 5.27 -2.38
CA GLY A 76 10.35 4.91 -1.69
C GLY A 76 11.02 6.02 -0.87
N ASP A 77 10.45 7.21 -0.78
CA ASP A 77 11.10 8.33 -0.08
C ASP A 77 10.95 8.31 1.45
N ARG A 78 10.00 7.54 1.98
CA ARG A 78 9.70 7.47 3.43
C ARG A 78 9.49 8.85 4.08
N ALA A 79 8.98 9.81 3.31
CA ALA A 79 8.86 11.20 3.73
C ALA A 79 7.53 11.52 4.42
N SER A 80 6.53 10.64 4.32
CA SER A 80 5.23 10.87 4.94
C SER A 80 5.27 10.63 6.44
N ASP A 81 4.75 11.58 7.20
CA ASP A 81 4.59 11.46 8.66
C ASP A 81 3.21 10.89 9.05
N CYS A 82 2.33 10.65 8.09
CA CYS A 82 0.97 10.18 8.33
C CYS A 82 0.94 8.79 8.98
N GLY A 83 1.57 7.80 8.36
CA GLY A 83 1.58 6.42 8.86
C GLY A 83 0.23 5.72 8.87
N GLY A 84 -0.80 6.30 8.26
CA GLY A 84 -2.14 5.73 8.20
C GLY A 84 -2.21 4.45 7.36
N ILE A 85 -3.26 3.66 7.57
CA ILE A 85 -3.51 2.47 6.76
C ILE A 85 -4.00 2.90 5.37
N MET A 86 -3.38 2.37 4.34
CA MET A 86 -3.80 2.54 2.96
C MET A 86 -4.61 1.34 2.52
N GLU A 87 -5.90 1.55 2.30
CA GLU A 87 -6.79 0.50 1.81
C GLU A 87 -6.78 0.43 0.28
N PRO A 88 -6.81 -0.78 -0.29
CA PRO A 88 -6.94 -0.93 -1.73
C PRO A 88 -8.38 -0.58 -2.15
N VAL A 89 -8.54 0.35 -3.09
CA VAL A 89 -9.86 0.84 -3.51
C VAL A 89 -10.17 0.54 -4.97
N ALA A 90 -9.17 0.35 -5.81
CA ALA A 90 -9.36 0.04 -7.22
C ALA A 90 -8.18 -0.73 -7.79
N VAL A 91 -8.44 -1.45 -8.86
CA VAL A 91 -7.41 -2.12 -9.69
C VAL A 91 -7.53 -1.58 -11.11
N TRP A 92 -6.41 -1.34 -11.75
CA TRP A 92 -6.38 -0.89 -13.12
C TRP A 92 -5.15 -1.42 -13.87
N VAL A 93 -5.20 -1.36 -15.18
CA VAL A 93 -4.09 -1.81 -16.02
C VAL A 93 -3.44 -0.59 -16.66
N ARG A 94 -2.16 -0.40 -16.37
CA ARG A 94 -1.36 0.68 -16.94
C ARG A 94 -1.09 0.42 -18.41
N ARG A 95 -0.70 1.48 -19.12
CA ARG A 95 -0.21 1.33 -20.49
C ARG A 95 0.94 0.30 -20.52
N GLY A 96 0.85 -0.69 -21.39
CA GLY A 96 1.81 -1.79 -21.43
C GLY A 96 1.36 -3.06 -20.70
N GLY A 97 0.16 -3.08 -20.12
CA GLY A 97 -0.42 -4.29 -19.52
C GLY A 97 -0.04 -4.52 -18.06
N GLU A 98 0.64 -3.59 -17.42
CA GLU A 98 1.02 -3.72 -16.01
C GLU A 98 -0.16 -3.44 -15.08
N TRP A 99 -0.47 -4.39 -14.23
CA TRP A 99 -1.54 -4.26 -13.24
C TRP A 99 -1.10 -3.43 -12.03
N ALA A 100 -1.98 -2.54 -11.59
CA ALA A 100 -1.73 -1.67 -10.47
C ALA A 100 -2.94 -1.61 -9.54
N ILE A 101 -2.67 -1.36 -8.26
CA ILE A 101 -3.67 -1.15 -7.21
C ILE A 101 -3.64 0.32 -6.83
N ILE A 102 -4.80 0.95 -6.78
CA ILE A 102 -4.94 2.27 -6.18
C ILE A 102 -5.30 2.09 -4.72
N HIS A 103 -4.52 2.71 -3.86
CA HIS A 103 -4.71 2.75 -2.41
C HIS A 103 -5.18 4.12 -1.97
N ARG A 104 -6.04 4.16 -0.96
CA ARG A 104 -6.45 5.39 -0.28
C ARG A 104 -6.09 5.32 1.19
N CYS A 105 -5.43 6.35 1.69
CA CYS A 105 -5.13 6.44 3.10
C CYS A 105 -6.41 6.72 3.91
N LYS A 106 -6.70 5.86 4.87
CA LYS A 106 -7.86 6.03 5.76
C LYS A 106 -7.73 7.25 6.68
N ARG A 107 -6.51 7.70 6.93
CA ARG A 107 -6.25 8.80 7.85
C ARG A 107 -6.28 10.17 7.17
N CYS A 108 -5.57 10.33 6.07
CA CYS A 108 -5.45 11.63 5.39
C CYS A 108 -6.13 11.69 4.01
N GLY A 109 -6.62 10.56 3.51
CA GLY A 109 -7.32 10.49 2.23
C GLY A 109 -6.44 10.49 0.98
N THR A 110 -5.12 10.56 1.11
CA THR A 110 -4.20 10.55 -0.03
C THR A 110 -4.36 9.27 -0.85
N LEU A 111 -4.39 9.42 -2.16
CA LEU A 111 -4.38 8.32 -3.12
C LEU A 111 -2.97 8.04 -3.61
N SER A 112 -2.66 6.76 -3.80
CA SER A 112 -1.42 6.32 -4.43
C SER A 112 -1.64 5.10 -5.30
N SER A 113 -0.76 4.88 -6.27
CA SER A 113 -0.82 3.73 -7.17
C SER A 113 0.42 2.87 -6.99
N ASN A 114 0.21 1.59 -6.74
CA ASN A 114 1.27 0.61 -6.54
C ASN A 114 1.14 -0.54 -7.53
N ARG A 115 2.26 -1.05 -8.02
CA ARG A 115 2.29 -2.23 -8.88
C ARG A 115 1.76 -3.45 -8.13
N VAL A 116 0.97 -4.28 -8.80
CA VAL A 116 0.58 -5.60 -8.30
C VAL A 116 1.83 -6.46 -8.16
N ALA A 117 1.99 -7.11 -7.00
CA ALA A 117 3.08 -8.05 -6.77
C ALA A 117 2.72 -9.45 -7.30
N ALA A 118 3.74 -10.23 -7.66
CA ALA A 118 3.54 -11.54 -8.27
C ALA A 118 2.83 -12.55 -7.34
N ASP A 119 2.96 -12.37 -6.03
CA ASP A 119 2.34 -13.23 -5.03
C ASP A 119 1.07 -12.64 -4.40
N ASP A 120 0.53 -11.57 -4.97
CA ASP A 120 -0.72 -10.97 -4.48
C ASP A 120 -1.88 -11.95 -4.56
N ASN A 121 -2.71 -11.97 -3.51
CA ASN A 121 -3.89 -12.83 -3.43
C ASN A 121 -4.86 -12.54 -4.58
N PRO A 122 -5.03 -13.47 -5.53
CA PRO A 122 -5.85 -13.22 -6.72
C PRO A 122 -7.33 -13.04 -6.39
N MET A 123 -7.83 -13.71 -5.35
CA MET A 123 -9.21 -13.57 -4.91
C MET A 123 -9.49 -12.19 -4.35
N LYS A 124 -8.55 -11.67 -3.55
CA LYS A 124 -8.65 -10.30 -3.02
C LYS A 124 -8.55 -9.27 -4.12
N LEU A 125 -7.62 -9.46 -5.05
CA LEU A 125 -7.45 -8.59 -6.21
C LEU A 125 -8.73 -8.55 -7.06
N MET A 126 -9.32 -9.71 -7.33
CA MET A 126 -10.58 -9.84 -8.06
C MET A 126 -11.72 -9.14 -7.33
N SER A 127 -11.82 -9.31 -6.01
CA SER A 127 -12.89 -8.68 -5.21
C SER A 127 -12.82 -7.16 -5.29
N ILE A 128 -11.62 -6.59 -5.29
CA ILE A 128 -11.43 -5.14 -5.44
C ILE A 128 -11.79 -4.69 -6.86
N ALA A 129 -11.37 -5.45 -7.88
CA ALA A 129 -11.68 -5.13 -9.27
C ALA A 129 -13.18 -5.17 -9.56
N MET A 130 -13.92 -6.07 -8.91
CA MET A 130 -15.35 -6.23 -9.08
C MET A 130 -16.20 -5.32 -8.18
N LYS A 131 -15.60 -4.67 -7.19
CA LYS A 131 -16.32 -3.83 -6.23
C LYS A 131 -17.21 -2.76 -6.90
N PRO A 132 -16.79 -2.06 -7.95
CA PRO A 132 -17.65 -1.09 -8.64
C PRO A 132 -18.92 -1.66 -9.24
N LEU A 133 -19.01 -2.97 -9.45
CA LEU A 133 -20.21 -3.65 -9.95
C LEU A 133 -21.22 -3.95 -8.85
N CYS A 134 -20.78 -4.02 -7.60
CA CYS A 134 -21.58 -4.45 -6.44
C CYS A 134 -21.96 -3.28 -5.53
N GLU A 135 -21.16 -2.26 -5.48
CA GLU A 135 -21.32 -1.09 -4.61
C GLU A 135 -21.14 0.19 -5.41
N PRO A 136 -21.59 1.35 -4.91
CA PRO A 136 -21.22 2.61 -5.52
C PRO A 136 -19.71 2.65 -5.72
N PRO A 137 -19.24 2.98 -6.92
CA PRO A 137 -17.82 2.94 -7.20
C PRO A 137 -17.07 3.95 -6.30
N PHE A 138 -15.81 3.71 -6.17
CA PHE A 138 -14.83 4.54 -5.52
C PHE A 138 -15.19 6.05 -5.53
N PRO A 139 -14.53 6.89 -4.73
CA PRO A 139 -14.95 8.27 -4.51
C PRO A 139 -15.09 9.07 -5.80
N LEU A 140 -16.35 9.26 -6.24
CA LEU A 140 -16.68 9.97 -7.48
C LEU A 140 -16.26 11.45 -7.45
N ASP A 141 -16.20 12.03 -6.25
CA ASP A 141 -15.70 13.37 -6.02
C ASP A 141 -14.19 13.52 -6.30
N ARG A 142 -13.47 12.40 -6.42
CA ARG A 142 -12.02 12.37 -6.67
C ARG A 142 -11.65 11.67 -7.99
N ILE A 143 -12.60 11.55 -8.89
CA ILE A 143 -12.39 10.79 -10.14
C ILE A 143 -11.28 11.40 -11.02
N GLU A 144 -11.14 12.71 -11.01
CA GLU A 144 -10.08 13.40 -11.76
C GLU A 144 -8.70 13.04 -11.22
N GLU A 145 -8.56 13.01 -9.90
CA GLU A 145 -7.31 12.59 -9.24
C GLU A 145 -6.99 11.13 -9.55
N MET A 146 -7.97 10.25 -9.51
CA MET A 146 -7.79 8.85 -9.86
C MET A 146 -7.39 8.69 -11.33
N THR A 147 -8.01 9.44 -12.24
CA THR A 147 -7.67 9.42 -13.66
C THR A 147 -6.24 9.89 -13.90
N ALA A 148 -5.80 10.91 -13.18
CA ALA A 148 -4.42 11.38 -13.22
C ALA A 148 -3.42 10.32 -12.75
N LEU A 149 -3.74 9.59 -11.67
CA LEU A 149 -2.92 8.47 -11.19
C LEU A 149 -2.83 7.33 -12.22
N MET A 150 -3.86 7.16 -13.02
CA MET A 150 -3.88 6.18 -14.13
C MET A 150 -3.11 6.66 -15.37
N GLY A 151 -2.47 7.82 -15.30
CA GLY A 151 -1.74 8.41 -16.44
C GLY A 151 -2.63 9.17 -17.42
N GLY A 152 -3.85 9.51 -17.03
CA GLY A 152 -4.77 10.35 -17.79
C GLY A 152 -4.50 11.84 -17.56
N ASP A 153 -5.25 12.67 -18.29
CA ASP A 153 -5.20 14.13 -18.17
C ASP A 153 -6.17 14.67 -17.08
N GLY A 154 -6.76 13.78 -16.30
CA GLY A 154 -7.76 14.13 -15.27
C GLY A 154 -9.13 14.48 -15.81
N ARG A 155 -9.34 14.36 -17.12
CA ARG A 155 -10.61 14.65 -17.76
C ARG A 155 -11.35 13.38 -18.12
N LEU A 156 -12.62 13.34 -17.83
CA LEU A 156 -13.51 12.30 -18.33
C LEU A 156 -13.73 12.54 -19.82
N ARG A 157 -13.47 11.54 -20.60
CA ARG A 157 -13.76 11.53 -22.03
C ARG A 157 -15.04 10.78 -22.30
#